data_d0e0dbd73acbce343726a16ada0768db
#
_entry.id   d0e0dbd73acbce343726a16ada0768db
#
_cell.length_a   1.000
_cell.length_b   1.000
_cell.length_c   1.000
_cell.angle_alpha   90.00
_cell.angle_beta   90.00
_cell.angle_gamma   90.00
#
_symmetry.space_group_name_H-M   'P 1'
#
loop_
_entity.id
_entity.type
_entity.pdbx_description
1 polymer ?
#
loop_
_entity_poly.entity_id
_entity_poly.type
_entity_poly.pdbx_seq_one_letter_code
_entity_poly.pdbx_strand_id
1 'polypeptide(L)'
;MEEVSKYFEVGIFTAGIPEYADAVINYLDPDNKYIKLRLYRNNCINVGDLIRVKDLSILKNINIKNIVLVDNNMYSFIPQMNNGILINSFYGDKEDEELNNVLRYLIDYIFPADDIRKINEQFFGFKTLMNEITKKLI
;
A
#
# COMPACT_ATOMS: atom_id res chain seq x y z
N MET A 1 -12.62 -5.88 -3.45
CA MET A 1 -12.43 -4.92 -4.56
C MET A 1 -13.65 -4.03 -4.77
N GLU A 2 -14.82 -4.59 -4.94
CA GLU A 2 -16.06 -3.83 -5.20
C GLU A 2 -16.34 -2.75 -4.14
N GLU A 3 -16.26 -3.10 -2.84
CA GLU A 3 -16.58 -2.16 -1.78
C GLU A 3 -15.59 -0.99 -1.72
N VAL A 4 -14.29 -1.24 -1.77
CA VAL A 4 -13.28 -0.18 -1.74
C VAL A 4 -13.35 0.73 -2.97
N SER A 5 -13.72 0.18 -4.13
CA SER A 5 -13.83 0.95 -5.38
C SER A 5 -14.96 1.98 -5.41
N LYS A 6 -15.88 1.92 -4.46
CA LYS A 6 -16.93 2.95 -4.27
C LYS A 6 -16.37 4.27 -3.71
N TYR A 7 -15.23 4.21 -3.05
CA TYR A 7 -14.62 5.34 -2.35
C TYR A 7 -13.27 5.74 -2.94
N PHE A 8 -12.53 4.78 -3.53
CA PHE A 8 -11.17 4.98 -4.00
C PHE A 8 -10.95 4.43 -5.41
N GLU A 9 -10.06 5.05 -6.15
CA GLU A 9 -9.45 4.39 -7.30
C GLU A 9 -8.45 3.35 -6.79
N VAL A 10 -8.56 2.14 -7.31
CA VAL A 10 -7.74 1.00 -6.87
C VAL A 10 -6.65 0.71 -7.88
N GLY A 11 -5.42 0.63 -7.40
CA GLY A 11 -4.26 0.17 -8.16
C GLY A 11 -3.57 -1.00 -7.45
N ILE A 12 -2.81 -1.76 -8.22
CA ILE A 12 -1.91 -2.80 -7.71
C ILE A 12 -0.48 -2.35 -7.90
N PHE A 13 0.32 -2.40 -6.83
CA PHE A 13 1.76 -2.23 -6.88
C PHE A 13 2.42 -3.46 -6.25
N THR A 14 2.95 -4.33 -7.06
CA THR A 14 3.49 -5.63 -6.63
C THR A 14 4.99 -5.76 -6.89
N ALA A 15 5.70 -6.48 -6.02
CA ALA A 15 7.06 -6.94 -6.26
C ALA A 15 7.12 -8.19 -7.18
N GLY A 16 5.97 -8.68 -7.63
CA GLY A 16 5.86 -9.78 -8.60
C GLY A 16 6.22 -9.34 -10.02
N ILE A 17 6.65 -10.31 -10.84
CA ILE A 17 6.82 -10.09 -12.27
C ILE A 17 5.46 -10.01 -12.97
N PRO A 18 5.35 -9.30 -14.12
CA PRO A 18 4.07 -9.10 -14.81
C PRO A 18 3.31 -10.38 -15.10
N GLU A 19 3.99 -11.41 -15.59
CA GLU A 19 3.37 -12.67 -15.98
C GLU A 19 2.64 -13.36 -14.83
N TYR A 20 3.24 -13.35 -13.64
CA TYR A 20 2.62 -13.90 -12.44
C TYR A 20 1.52 -12.98 -11.90
N ALA A 21 1.83 -11.69 -11.79
CA ALA A 21 0.92 -10.72 -11.22
C ALA A 21 -0.37 -10.58 -12.05
N ASP A 22 -0.26 -10.53 -13.37
CA ASP A 22 -1.42 -10.41 -14.24
C ASP A 22 -2.33 -11.63 -14.18
N ALA A 23 -1.78 -12.82 -14.02
CA ALA A 23 -2.59 -14.03 -13.82
C ALA A 23 -3.48 -13.91 -12.57
N VAL A 24 -2.92 -13.43 -11.46
CA VAL A 24 -3.66 -13.21 -10.22
C VAL A 24 -4.65 -12.05 -10.35
N ILE A 25 -4.23 -10.93 -10.91
CA ILE A 25 -5.06 -9.73 -11.07
C ILE A 25 -6.27 -10.04 -11.99
N ASN A 26 -6.05 -10.73 -13.10
CA ASN A 26 -7.11 -11.11 -14.04
C ASN A 26 -8.09 -12.11 -13.43
N TYR A 27 -7.64 -12.94 -12.49
CA TYR A 27 -8.53 -13.78 -11.71
C TYR A 27 -9.41 -12.98 -10.75
N LEU A 28 -8.85 -11.96 -10.09
CA LEU A 28 -9.55 -11.12 -9.12
C LEU A 28 -10.47 -10.08 -9.77
N ASP A 29 -10.11 -9.60 -10.94
CA ASP A 29 -10.83 -8.55 -11.69
C ASP A 29 -10.85 -8.88 -13.20
N PRO A 30 -11.57 -9.94 -13.60
CA PRO A 30 -11.54 -10.46 -14.98
C PRO A 30 -12.03 -9.44 -16.01
N ASP A 31 -12.91 -8.55 -15.62
CA ASP A 31 -13.51 -7.53 -16.50
C ASP A 31 -12.75 -6.19 -16.45
N ASN A 32 -11.63 -6.10 -15.72
CA ASN A 32 -10.88 -4.87 -15.47
C ASN A 32 -11.77 -3.72 -14.96
N LYS A 33 -12.72 -4.06 -14.13
CA LYS A 33 -13.74 -3.13 -13.62
C LYS A 33 -13.20 -2.25 -12.51
N TYR A 34 -12.41 -2.82 -11.62
CA TYR A 34 -12.00 -2.19 -10.36
C TYR A 34 -10.57 -1.68 -10.38
N ILE A 35 -9.62 -2.45 -10.94
CA ILE A 35 -8.19 -2.15 -10.90
C ILE A 35 -7.82 -1.24 -12.07
N LYS A 36 -7.43 0.00 -11.77
CA LYS A 36 -7.15 1.05 -12.77
C LYS A 36 -5.66 1.21 -13.09
N LEU A 37 -4.79 0.71 -12.22
CA LEU A 37 -3.34 0.83 -12.35
C LEU A 37 -2.67 -0.49 -11.96
N ARG A 38 -1.65 -0.89 -12.72
CA ARG A 38 -0.82 -2.06 -12.43
C ARG A 38 0.65 -1.67 -12.49
N LEU A 39 1.34 -1.78 -11.37
CA LEU A 39 2.77 -1.57 -11.23
C LEU A 39 3.41 -2.87 -10.72
N TYR A 40 4.56 -3.22 -11.30
CA TYR A 40 5.20 -4.51 -11.10
C TYR A 40 6.60 -4.35 -10.53
N ARG A 41 7.33 -5.45 -10.41
CA ARG A 41 8.70 -5.50 -9.90
C ARG A 41 9.63 -4.49 -10.57
N ASN A 42 9.52 -4.29 -11.87
CA ASN A 42 10.35 -3.33 -12.61
C ASN A 42 10.02 -1.86 -12.30
N ASN A 43 8.90 -1.59 -11.64
CA ASN A 43 8.56 -0.27 -11.11
C ASN A 43 9.07 -0.06 -9.67
N CYS A 44 9.52 -1.13 -9.00
CA CYS A 44 10.12 -1.04 -7.67
C CYS A 44 11.57 -0.55 -7.75
N ILE A 45 12.01 0.10 -6.69
CA ILE A 45 13.44 0.37 -6.45
C ILE A 45 14.03 -0.85 -5.74
N ASN A 46 15.08 -1.41 -6.30
CA ASN A 46 15.77 -2.54 -5.70
C ASN A 46 16.85 -2.05 -4.74
N VAL A 47 16.81 -2.52 -3.51
CA VAL A 47 17.86 -2.30 -2.50
C VAL A 47 18.47 -3.66 -2.18
N GLY A 48 19.64 -3.93 -2.74
CA GLY A 48 20.22 -5.27 -2.74
C GLY A 48 19.34 -6.27 -3.49
N ASP A 49 19.45 -7.54 -3.14
CA ASP A 49 18.74 -8.62 -3.84
C ASP A 49 17.33 -8.89 -3.30
N LEU A 50 17.07 -8.50 -2.06
CA LEU A 50 15.88 -8.92 -1.32
C LEU A 50 14.82 -7.83 -1.13
N ILE A 51 15.23 -6.56 -1.04
CA ILE A 51 14.31 -5.47 -0.71
C ILE A 51 13.80 -4.82 -1.99
N ARG A 52 12.46 -4.71 -2.08
CA ARG A 52 11.74 -4.04 -3.16
C ARG A 52 10.95 -2.87 -2.58
N VAL A 53 11.40 -1.67 -2.87
CA VAL A 53 10.78 -0.43 -2.37
C VAL A 53 9.77 0.07 -3.40
N LYS A 54 8.60 0.47 -2.95
CA LYS A 54 7.51 0.97 -3.79
C LYS A 54 7.41 2.48 -3.64
N ASP A 55 8.17 3.21 -4.45
CA ASP A 55 8.17 4.67 -4.40
C ASP A 55 6.94 5.25 -5.10
N LEU A 56 6.06 5.87 -4.33
CA LEU A 56 4.82 6.47 -4.83
C LEU A 56 5.05 7.73 -5.67
N SER A 57 6.26 8.29 -5.70
CA SER A 57 6.61 9.46 -6.53
C SER A 57 6.50 9.20 -8.04
N ILE A 58 6.45 7.93 -8.46
CA ILE A 58 6.20 7.57 -9.85
C ILE A 58 4.80 7.98 -10.33
N LEU A 59 3.86 8.18 -9.40
CA LEU A 59 2.48 8.61 -9.66
C LEU A 59 2.41 10.14 -9.76
N LYS A 60 3.04 10.70 -10.76
CA LYS A 60 3.29 12.15 -10.90
C LYS A 60 2.04 13.02 -10.95
N ASN A 61 0.92 12.47 -11.39
CA ASN A 61 -0.34 13.22 -11.56
C ASN A 61 -1.28 13.14 -10.37
N ILE A 62 -0.86 12.46 -9.30
CA ILE A 62 -1.66 12.29 -8.08
C ILE A 62 -0.95 12.98 -6.93
N ASN A 63 -1.71 13.76 -6.14
CA ASN A 63 -1.15 14.39 -4.96
C ASN A 63 -0.86 13.32 -3.90
N ILE A 64 0.37 13.29 -3.40
CA ILE A 64 0.84 12.29 -2.43
C ILE A 64 -0.02 12.26 -1.15
N LYS A 65 -0.63 13.37 -0.76
CA LYS A 65 -1.55 13.42 0.39
C LYS A 65 -2.83 12.60 0.22
N ASN A 66 -3.12 12.13 -1.01
CA ASN A 66 -4.32 11.37 -1.37
C ASN A 66 -4.02 9.93 -1.77
N ILE A 67 -2.78 9.46 -1.59
CA ILE A 67 -2.37 8.11 -1.94
C ILE A 67 -2.11 7.31 -0.67
N VAL A 68 -2.66 6.10 -0.61
CA VAL A 68 -2.34 5.13 0.44
C VAL A 68 -1.82 3.84 -0.20
N LEU A 69 -0.79 3.26 0.40
CA LEU A 69 -0.22 1.97 0.02
C LEU A 69 -0.47 0.96 1.15
N VAL A 70 -1.20 -0.10 0.86
CA VAL A 70 -1.43 -1.21 1.79
C VAL A 70 -0.46 -2.34 1.43
N ASP A 71 0.38 -2.75 2.37
CA ASP A 71 1.41 -3.77 2.14
C ASP A 71 1.71 -4.54 3.43
N ASN A 72 2.12 -5.79 3.30
CA ASN A 72 2.57 -6.61 4.43
C ASN A 72 4.06 -6.47 4.71
N ASN A 73 4.78 -5.72 3.89
CA ASN A 73 6.20 -5.46 4.05
C ASN A 73 6.45 -3.96 4.29
N MET A 74 6.89 -3.61 5.49
CA MET A 74 7.17 -2.23 5.88
C MET A 74 8.23 -1.55 4.99
N TYR A 75 9.18 -2.30 4.44
CA TYR A 75 10.20 -1.77 3.54
C TYR A 75 9.60 -1.24 2.22
N SER A 76 8.41 -1.70 1.85
CA SER A 76 7.74 -1.26 0.62
C SER A 76 7.48 0.24 0.60
N PHE A 77 7.19 0.87 1.74
CA PHE A 77 6.82 2.28 1.81
C PHE A 77 7.84 3.20 2.52
N ILE A 78 9.11 2.76 2.62
CA ILE A 78 10.18 3.59 3.22
C ILE A 78 10.22 5.04 2.69
N PRO A 79 10.13 5.32 1.38
CA PRO A 79 10.20 6.70 0.88
C PRO A 79 9.04 7.57 1.35
N GLN A 80 7.86 6.97 1.57
CA GLN A 80 6.65 7.65 2.00
C GLN A 80 5.99 6.89 3.16
N MET A 81 6.67 6.78 4.30
CA MET A 81 6.22 6.00 5.46
C MET A 81 4.78 6.31 5.89
N ASN A 82 4.40 7.59 5.86
CA ASN A 82 3.08 8.02 6.28
C ASN A 82 1.97 7.73 5.25
N ASN A 83 2.33 7.26 4.07
CA ASN A 83 1.38 6.77 3.07
C ASN A 83 1.11 5.27 3.23
N GLY A 84 1.87 4.57 4.09
CA GLY A 84 1.78 3.12 4.28
C GLY A 84 0.75 2.70 5.32
N ILE A 85 0.06 1.61 5.04
CA ILE A 85 -0.72 0.82 5.99
C ILE A 85 -0.12 -0.57 6.00
N LEU A 86 0.48 -0.94 7.13
CA LEU A 86 1.06 -2.28 7.31
C LEU A 86 -0.04 -3.26 7.69
N ILE A 87 -0.12 -4.37 6.96
CA ILE A 87 -1.02 -5.48 7.27
C ILE A 87 -0.22 -6.75 7.53
N ASN A 88 -0.84 -7.72 8.20
CA ASN A 88 -0.25 -9.04 8.36
C ASN A 88 -0.25 -9.82 7.03
N SER A 89 0.75 -10.68 6.85
CA SER A 89 0.80 -11.58 5.70
C SER A 89 -0.36 -12.59 5.76
N PHE A 90 -0.99 -12.83 4.60
CA PHE A 90 -2.04 -13.82 4.48
C PHE A 90 -1.46 -15.21 4.18
N TYR A 91 -1.84 -16.20 4.97
CA TYR A 91 -1.40 -17.60 4.85
C TYR A 91 -2.55 -18.59 4.59
N GLY A 92 -3.68 -18.09 4.07
CA GLY A 92 -4.82 -18.93 3.72
C GLY A 92 -5.82 -19.16 4.85
N ASP A 93 -5.71 -18.46 5.96
CA ASP A 93 -6.69 -18.51 7.05
C ASP A 93 -8.03 -17.90 6.62
N LYS A 94 -9.09 -18.71 6.67
CA LYS A 94 -10.44 -18.28 6.29
C LYS A 94 -11.06 -17.28 7.29
N GLU A 95 -10.56 -17.26 8.51
CA GLU A 95 -11.00 -16.34 9.57
C GLU A 95 -10.17 -15.04 9.60
N ASP A 96 -9.27 -14.84 8.63
CA ASP A 96 -8.49 -13.62 8.50
C ASP A 96 -9.39 -12.41 8.18
N GLU A 97 -9.37 -11.40 9.04
CA GLU A 97 -10.14 -10.16 8.94
C GLU A 97 -9.30 -8.92 8.57
N GLU A 98 -8.02 -9.09 8.26
CA GLU A 98 -7.10 -7.97 8.00
C GLU A 98 -7.62 -7.02 6.92
N LEU A 99 -8.05 -7.53 5.78
CA LEU A 99 -8.57 -6.68 4.70
C LEU A 99 -9.89 -5.99 5.07
N ASN A 100 -10.74 -6.64 5.86
CA ASN A 100 -11.97 -6.02 6.35
C ASN A 100 -11.68 -4.90 7.34
N ASN A 101 -10.69 -5.08 8.22
CA ASN A 101 -10.25 -4.05 9.14
C ASN A 101 -9.63 -2.85 8.41
N VAL A 102 -8.79 -3.12 7.40
CA VAL A 102 -8.23 -2.08 6.53
C VAL A 102 -9.34 -1.34 5.79
N LEU A 103 -10.33 -2.04 5.24
CA LEU A 103 -11.47 -1.40 4.56
C LEU A 103 -12.22 -0.43 5.47
N ARG A 104 -12.52 -0.83 6.72
CA ARG A 104 -13.14 0.07 7.72
C ARG A 104 -12.28 1.28 7.99
N TYR A 105 -10.98 1.08 8.22
CA TYR A 105 -10.05 2.18 8.43
C TYR A 105 -9.99 3.15 7.24
N LEU A 106 -9.96 2.63 6.02
CA LEU A 106 -9.97 3.44 4.80
C LEU A 106 -11.23 4.29 4.69
N ILE A 107 -12.40 3.71 4.95
CA ILE A 107 -13.69 4.42 4.83
C ILE A 107 -13.87 5.43 5.97
N ASP A 108 -13.56 5.05 7.20
CA ASP A 108 -13.90 5.85 8.38
C ASP A 108 -12.90 7.00 8.62
N TYR A 109 -11.62 6.81 8.27
CA TYR A 109 -10.55 7.75 8.62
C TYR A 109 -9.80 8.32 7.41
N ILE A 110 -9.53 7.50 6.39
CA ILE A 110 -8.73 7.93 5.23
C ILE A 110 -9.59 8.68 4.21
N PHE A 111 -10.77 8.16 3.87
CA PHE A 111 -11.64 8.78 2.87
C PHE A 111 -12.04 10.22 3.21
N PRO A 112 -12.41 10.56 4.47
CA PRO A 112 -12.76 11.94 4.83
C PRO A 112 -11.56 12.85 5.07
N ALA A 113 -10.31 12.36 5.01
CA ALA A 113 -9.14 13.13 5.39
C ALA A 113 -8.65 14.08 4.29
N ASP A 114 -8.31 15.31 4.64
CA ASP A 114 -7.64 16.25 3.73
C ASP A 114 -6.20 15.85 3.40
N ASP A 115 -5.52 15.19 4.32
CA ASP A 115 -4.16 14.67 4.18
C ASP A 115 -4.04 13.37 4.96
N ILE A 116 -4.03 12.26 4.23
CA ILE A 116 -4.00 10.92 4.80
C ILE A 116 -2.72 10.64 5.62
N ARG A 117 -1.64 11.34 5.30
CA ARG A 117 -0.34 11.16 5.97
C ARG A 117 -0.39 11.57 7.44
N LYS A 118 -1.20 12.57 7.76
CA LYS A 118 -1.42 13.02 9.15
C LYS A 118 -2.20 11.97 9.94
N ILE A 119 -3.21 11.38 9.31
CA ILE A 119 -4.02 10.33 9.92
C ILE A 119 -3.16 9.08 10.16
N ASN A 120 -2.42 8.62 9.16
CA ASN A 120 -1.54 7.46 9.30
C ASN A 120 -0.45 7.67 10.35
N GLU A 121 0.16 8.85 10.42
CA GLU A 121 1.15 9.16 11.47
C GLU A 121 0.52 9.11 12.86
N GLN A 122 -0.70 9.63 13.00
CA GLN A 122 -1.42 9.62 14.27
C GLN A 122 -1.77 8.19 14.74
N PHE A 123 -2.16 7.29 13.81
CA PHE A 123 -2.53 5.92 14.14
C PHE A 123 -1.35 4.96 14.25
N PHE A 124 -0.34 5.10 13.38
CA PHE A 124 0.74 4.12 13.26
C PHE A 124 2.10 4.66 13.75
N GLY A 125 2.35 5.96 13.66
CA GLY A 125 3.58 6.59 14.14
C GLY A 125 4.86 6.09 13.46
N PHE A 126 4.81 5.56 12.24
CA PHE A 126 5.96 4.96 11.56
C PHE A 126 7.11 5.94 11.36
N LYS A 127 6.83 7.17 10.98
CA LYS A 127 7.86 8.20 10.78
C LYS A 127 8.55 8.53 12.12
N THR A 128 7.78 8.68 13.18
CA THR A 128 8.30 8.92 14.53
C THR A 128 9.18 7.78 14.99
N LEU A 129 8.72 6.54 14.82
CA LEU A 129 9.48 5.34 15.16
C LEU A 129 10.81 5.25 14.39
N MET A 130 10.79 5.48 13.08
CA MET A 130 12.00 5.46 12.25
C MET A 130 13.00 6.54 12.67
N ASN A 131 12.53 7.74 13.01
CA ASN A 131 13.39 8.81 13.50
C ASN A 131 14.06 8.44 14.84
N GLU A 132 13.33 7.78 15.74
CA GLU A 132 13.88 7.32 17.01
C GLU A 132 14.94 6.23 16.83
N ILE A 133 14.71 5.26 15.93
CA ILE A 133 15.66 4.22 15.59
C ILE A 133 16.93 4.85 15.00
N THR A 134 16.81 5.76 14.06
CA THR A 134 17.93 6.42 13.42
C THR A 134 18.79 7.20 14.44
N LYS A 135 18.16 7.92 15.37
CA LYS A 135 18.89 8.63 16.44
C LYS A 135 19.68 7.70 17.36
N LYS A 136 19.23 6.47 17.56
CA LYS A 136 19.93 5.48 18.40
C LYS A 136 21.10 4.79 17.68
N LEU A 137 21.12 4.84 16.35
CA LEU A 137 22.16 4.21 15.52
C LEU A 137 23.31 5.18 15.19
N ILE A 138 23.14 6.45 15.43
CA ILE A 138 24.15 7.51 15.26
C ILE A 138 24.72 7.91 16.63
#